data_58fce5ffb60e37004ff200799d71a8f0
#
_entry.id   58fce5ffb60e37004ff200799d71a8f0
#
_cell.length_a   1.000
_cell.length_b   1.000
_cell.length_c   1.000
_cell.angle_alpha   90.00
_cell.angle_beta   90.00
_cell.angle_gamma   90.00
#
_symmetry.space_group_name_H-M   'P 1'
#
loop_
_entity.id
_entity.type
_entity.pdbx_description
1 polymer ?
#
loop_
_entity_poly.entity_id
_entity_poly.type
_entity_poly.pdbx_seq_one_letter_code
_entity_poly.pdbx_strand_id
1 'polypeptide(L)'
;MKLLDCDEVVFGEVRFIDCTLWTYFRLNADNQSISDPLKMDAIAENDCANAARNLSDFANIFRDDFCTVVPRNLVELHQQQRKWLNEALAQPFAGRTVAVTHHAPSAQSVKVTSRCDEENFRAAAYASDLKDMMGAHVDLWIHGHVHAMLDYIERRTRVVCNSRGMAGRPGRRICLKPWRKPRV
;
A
#
# COMPACT_ATOMS: atom_id res chain seq x y z
N MET A 1 -0.89 -18.92 -16.66
CA MET A 1 -0.93 -17.61 -15.97
C MET A 1 -0.56 -17.85 -14.52
N LYS A 2 0.45 -17.16 -13.98
CA LYS A 2 0.83 -17.25 -12.57
C LYS A 2 0.23 -16.02 -11.86
N LEU A 3 -0.55 -16.25 -10.82
CA LEU A 3 -0.97 -15.20 -9.90
C LEU A 3 0.12 -15.07 -8.85
N LEU A 4 0.60 -13.88 -8.62
CA LEU A 4 1.58 -13.59 -7.57
C LEU A 4 0.84 -13.13 -6.32
N ASP A 5 1.23 -13.64 -5.17
CA ASP A 5 0.88 -13.12 -3.84
C ASP A 5 1.92 -13.64 -2.86
N CYS A 6 2.69 -12.76 -2.25
CA CYS A 6 3.93 -13.09 -1.55
C CYS A 6 4.87 -13.94 -2.41
N ASP A 7 5.11 -13.49 -3.63
CA ASP A 7 5.90 -14.22 -4.61
C ASP A 7 6.76 -13.26 -5.45
N GLU A 8 7.73 -13.80 -6.15
CA GLU A 8 8.58 -13.04 -7.06
C GLU A 8 8.70 -13.68 -8.43
N VAL A 9 8.99 -12.85 -9.41
CA VAL A 9 9.31 -13.29 -10.77
C VAL A 9 10.38 -12.41 -11.37
N VAL A 10 11.28 -13.02 -12.13
CA VAL A 10 12.36 -12.31 -12.83
C VAL A 10 12.13 -12.37 -14.32
N PHE A 11 12.17 -11.21 -14.99
CA PHE A 11 12.15 -11.07 -16.43
C PHE A 11 13.39 -10.28 -16.89
N GLY A 12 14.33 -10.95 -17.50
CA GLY A 12 15.61 -10.34 -17.90
C GLY A 12 16.34 -9.78 -16.67
N GLU A 13 16.60 -8.49 -16.66
CA GLU A 13 17.28 -7.79 -15.56
C GLU A 13 16.31 -7.11 -14.59
N VAL A 14 15.05 -7.51 -14.59
CA VAL A 14 14.03 -6.93 -13.72
C VAL A 14 13.39 -7.99 -12.83
N ARG A 15 13.47 -7.78 -11.54
CA ARG A 15 12.77 -8.57 -10.51
C ARG A 15 11.50 -7.86 -10.10
N PHE A 16 10.37 -8.57 -10.14
CA PHE A 16 9.08 -8.12 -9.62
C PHE A 16 8.78 -8.88 -8.33
N ILE A 17 8.47 -8.16 -7.28
CA ILE A 17 8.08 -8.69 -5.97
C ILE A 17 6.67 -8.21 -5.69
N ASP A 18 5.73 -9.12 -5.45
CA ASP A 18 4.30 -8.81 -5.34
C ASP A 18 3.69 -9.34 -4.06
N CYS A 19 2.83 -8.53 -3.44
CA CYS A 19 1.88 -8.94 -2.41
C CYS A 19 0.71 -7.95 -2.31
N THR A 20 -0.42 -8.39 -1.74
CA THR A 20 -1.57 -7.49 -1.51
C THR A 20 -1.21 -6.36 -0.56
N LEU A 21 -0.36 -6.61 0.43
CA LEU A 21 0.14 -5.73 1.46
C LEU A 21 -0.93 -5.28 2.45
N TRP A 22 -2.16 -5.50 2.31
CA TRP A 22 -3.20 -5.01 3.24
C TRP A 22 -2.77 -3.76 4.06
N THR A 23 -3.35 -3.50 5.22
CA THR A 23 -3.01 -2.34 6.06
C THR A 23 -3.01 -2.71 7.55
N TYR A 24 -2.26 -1.94 8.34
CA TYR A 24 -2.16 -2.11 9.79
C TYR A 24 -2.91 -1.03 10.58
N PHE A 25 -3.63 -0.15 9.89
CA PHE A 25 -4.46 0.93 10.44
C PHE A 25 -3.74 1.92 11.39
N ARG A 26 -2.40 1.99 11.34
CA ARG A 26 -1.61 2.85 12.23
C ARG A 26 -1.08 4.12 11.55
N LEU A 27 -1.32 4.30 10.26
CA LEU A 27 -0.75 5.41 9.50
C LEU A 27 -1.02 6.77 10.16
N ASN A 28 -2.23 7.00 10.68
CA ASN A 28 -2.58 8.24 11.35
C ASN A 28 -1.88 8.39 12.70
N ALA A 29 -1.76 7.30 13.45
CA ALA A 29 -1.04 7.29 14.72
C ALA A 29 0.46 7.57 14.50
N ASP A 30 1.08 6.89 13.53
CA ASP A 30 2.50 7.00 13.23
C ASP A 30 2.89 8.38 12.64
N ASN A 31 1.95 9.06 11.97
CA ASN A 31 2.18 10.40 11.40
C ASN A 31 1.94 11.55 12.41
N GLN A 32 1.41 11.26 13.57
CA GLN A 32 1.23 12.26 14.62
C GLN A 32 2.48 12.32 15.50
N SER A 33 2.81 13.51 16.01
CA SER A 33 3.92 13.69 16.98
C SER A 33 3.51 13.18 18.38
N ILE A 34 2.90 12.01 18.46
CA ILE A 34 2.45 11.36 19.69
C ILE A 34 3.46 10.27 20.04
N SER A 35 4.04 10.38 21.22
CA SER A 35 4.97 9.36 21.74
C SER A 35 4.32 8.42 22.78
N ASP A 36 3.06 8.66 23.12
CA ASP A 36 2.31 7.83 24.07
C ASP A 36 1.71 6.60 23.37
N PRO A 37 2.20 5.38 23.65
CA PRO A 37 1.73 4.16 22.98
C PRO A 37 0.22 3.92 23.15
N LEU A 38 -0.36 4.24 24.31
CA LEU A 38 -1.79 4.04 24.57
C LEU A 38 -2.66 4.93 23.69
N LYS A 39 -2.21 6.16 23.43
CA LYS A 39 -2.90 7.07 22.51
C LYS A 39 -2.77 6.61 21.07
N MET A 40 -1.60 6.12 20.68
CA MET A 40 -1.38 5.56 19.32
C MET A 40 -2.28 4.34 19.08
N ASP A 41 -2.39 3.46 20.06
CA ASP A 41 -3.27 2.28 19.96
C ASP A 41 -4.74 2.67 19.88
N ALA A 42 -5.17 3.63 20.69
CA ALA A 42 -6.54 4.15 20.65
C ALA A 42 -6.90 4.77 19.28
N ILE A 43 -5.97 5.49 18.63
CA ILE A 43 -6.16 6.02 17.28
C ILE A 43 -6.32 4.87 16.27
N ALA A 44 -5.44 3.88 16.31
CA ALA A 44 -5.49 2.73 15.42
C ALA A 44 -6.78 1.91 15.59
N GLU A 45 -7.23 1.70 16.83
CA GLU A 45 -8.50 1.02 17.13
C GLU A 45 -9.70 1.81 16.60
N ASN A 46 -9.70 3.13 16.75
CA ASN A 46 -10.75 3.99 16.20
C ASN A 46 -10.77 3.92 14.65
N ASP A 47 -9.62 3.95 14.00
CA ASP A 47 -9.51 3.82 12.56
C ASP A 47 -9.99 2.44 12.07
N CYS A 48 -9.65 1.36 12.77
CA CYS A 48 -10.17 0.02 12.53
C CYS A 48 -11.71 -0.03 12.63
N ALA A 49 -12.27 0.54 13.71
CA ALA A 49 -13.71 0.53 13.93
C ALA A 49 -14.47 1.33 12.88
N ASN A 50 -13.94 2.47 12.46
CA ASN A 50 -14.51 3.29 11.41
C ASN A 50 -14.41 2.62 10.04
N ALA A 51 -13.28 1.99 9.73
CA ALA A 51 -13.09 1.23 8.50
C ALA A 51 -14.10 0.07 8.40
N ALA A 52 -14.24 -0.71 9.47
CA ALA A 52 -15.18 -1.83 9.52
C ALA A 52 -16.64 -1.41 9.24
N ARG A 53 -17.04 -0.21 9.68
CA ARG A 53 -18.41 0.29 9.48
C ARG A 53 -18.65 0.92 8.12
N ASN A 54 -17.62 1.52 7.52
CA ASN A 54 -17.80 2.45 6.40
C ASN A 54 -17.16 1.97 5.09
N LEU A 55 -16.30 0.95 5.10
CA LEU A 55 -15.69 0.41 3.90
C LEU A 55 -16.42 -0.84 3.43
N SER A 56 -16.71 -0.88 2.13
CA SER A 56 -17.37 -2.01 1.47
C SER A 56 -16.57 -3.32 1.55
N ASP A 57 -15.28 -3.23 1.76
CA ASP A 57 -14.36 -4.37 1.83
C ASP A 57 -14.80 -5.34 2.94
N PHE A 58 -15.18 -4.80 4.11
CA PHE A 58 -15.64 -5.60 5.25
C PHE A 58 -17.04 -6.21 5.09
N ALA A 59 -17.77 -5.82 4.04
CA ALA A 59 -19.02 -6.45 3.67
C ALA A 59 -18.89 -7.44 2.50
N ASN A 60 -17.81 -7.34 1.70
CA ASN A 60 -17.67 -8.05 0.44
C ASN A 60 -16.46 -8.98 0.34
N ILE A 61 -15.52 -8.92 1.27
CA ILE A 61 -14.37 -9.81 1.32
C ILE A 61 -14.64 -10.89 2.37
N PHE A 62 -14.50 -12.14 1.96
CA PHE A 62 -14.75 -13.32 2.78
C PHE A 62 -13.46 -14.10 3.01
N ARG A 63 -13.37 -14.72 4.17
CA ARG A 63 -12.34 -15.71 4.50
C ARG A 63 -12.76 -17.09 3.99
N ASP A 64 -11.86 -18.04 4.10
CA ASP A 64 -12.12 -19.43 3.68
C ASP A 64 -13.27 -20.09 4.44
N ASP A 65 -13.57 -19.61 5.65
CA ASP A 65 -14.70 -20.06 6.48
C ASP A 65 -16.03 -19.37 6.13
N PHE A 66 -16.08 -18.62 5.03
CA PHE A 66 -17.22 -17.84 4.57
C PHE A 66 -17.65 -16.70 5.51
N CYS A 67 -16.88 -16.40 6.55
CA CYS A 67 -17.08 -15.21 7.37
C CYS A 67 -16.46 -13.99 6.67
N THR A 68 -17.07 -12.82 6.83
CA THR A 68 -16.46 -11.56 6.34
C THR A 68 -15.18 -11.26 7.10
N VAL A 69 -14.22 -10.66 6.42
CA VAL A 69 -13.00 -10.19 7.07
C VAL A 69 -13.31 -9.08 8.08
N VAL A 70 -12.52 -9.02 9.14
CA VAL A 70 -12.53 -7.93 10.10
C VAL A 70 -11.15 -7.24 10.10
N PRO A 71 -11.03 -5.99 10.55
CA PRO A 71 -9.76 -5.26 10.50
C PRO A 71 -8.58 -6.03 11.09
N ARG A 72 -8.78 -6.75 12.19
CA ARG A 72 -7.73 -7.56 12.83
C ARG A 72 -7.14 -8.61 11.86
N ASN A 73 -7.96 -9.25 11.03
CA ASN A 73 -7.45 -10.21 10.04
C ASN A 73 -6.53 -9.52 9.03
N LEU A 74 -6.88 -8.29 8.62
CA LEU A 74 -6.06 -7.52 7.68
C LEU A 74 -4.74 -7.07 8.31
N VAL A 75 -4.75 -6.70 9.60
CA VAL A 75 -3.52 -6.39 10.36
C VAL A 75 -2.58 -7.58 10.44
N GLU A 76 -3.12 -8.77 10.74
CA GLU A 76 -2.35 -10.01 10.81
C GLU A 76 -1.73 -10.36 9.44
N LEU A 77 -2.52 -10.25 8.36
CA LEU A 77 -2.04 -10.45 6.99
C LEU A 77 -0.98 -9.41 6.60
N HIS A 78 -1.20 -8.13 6.92
CA HIS A 78 -0.23 -7.08 6.68
C HIS A 78 1.12 -7.39 7.34
N GLN A 79 1.12 -7.80 8.61
CA GLN A 79 2.35 -8.11 9.34
C GLN A 79 3.13 -9.26 8.67
N GLN A 80 2.43 -10.31 8.23
CA GLN A 80 3.03 -11.44 7.52
C GLN A 80 3.61 -11.00 6.17
N GLN A 81 2.84 -10.25 5.38
CA GLN A 81 3.24 -9.79 4.05
C GLN A 81 4.36 -8.74 4.13
N ARG A 82 4.31 -7.84 5.13
CA ARG A 82 5.39 -6.87 5.39
C ARG A 82 6.69 -7.58 5.74
N LYS A 83 6.64 -8.60 6.60
CA LYS A 83 7.82 -9.41 6.95
C LYS A 83 8.40 -10.08 5.71
N TRP A 84 7.57 -10.78 4.94
CA TRP A 84 7.98 -11.44 3.71
C TRP A 84 8.59 -10.44 2.71
N LEU A 85 7.93 -9.30 2.47
CA LEU A 85 8.40 -8.28 1.55
C LEU A 85 9.77 -7.72 1.97
N ASN A 86 9.97 -7.48 3.27
CA ASN A 86 11.26 -7.03 3.79
C ASN A 86 12.37 -8.06 3.58
N GLU A 87 12.07 -9.34 3.81
CA GLU A 87 13.02 -10.45 3.57
C GLU A 87 13.34 -10.60 2.08
N ALA A 88 12.34 -10.51 1.20
CA ALA A 88 12.53 -10.57 -0.25
C ALA A 88 13.36 -9.39 -0.77
N LEU A 89 13.09 -8.18 -0.32
CA LEU A 89 13.84 -6.98 -0.70
C LEU A 89 15.28 -6.97 -0.18
N ALA A 90 15.55 -7.63 0.94
CA ALA A 90 16.89 -7.76 1.49
C ALA A 90 17.78 -8.71 0.66
N GLN A 91 17.20 -9.55 -0.21
CA GLN A 91 17.98 -10.43 -1.07
C GLN A 91 18.68 -9.62 -2.16
N PRO A 92 20.02 -9.76 -2.31
CA PRO A 92 20.75 -9.06 -3.35
C PRO A 92 20.23 -9.42 -4.75
N PHE A 93 20.08 -8.42 -5.62
CA PHE A 93 19.74 -8.60 -7.01
C PHE A 93 20.53 -7.62 -7.88
N ALA A 94 21.21 -8.13 -8.90
CA ALA A 94 22.09 -7.30 -9.74
C ALA A 94 21.35 -6.39 -10.72
N GLY A 95 20.03 -6.64 -10.94
CA GLY A 95 19.17 -5.87 -11.83
C GLY A 95 18.31 -4.85 -11.10
N ARG A 96 17.19 -4.51 -11.68
CA ARG A 96 16.19 -3.59 -11.13
C ARG A 96 15.13 -4.34 -10.35
N THR A 97 14.69 -3.76 -9.23
CA THR A 97 13.60 -4.31 -8.41
C THR A 97 12.36 -3.43 -8.50
N VAL A 98 11.25 -4.07 -8.82
CA VAL A 98 9.91 -3.47 -8.84
C VAL A 98 9.07 -4.13 -7.76
N ALA A 99 8.63 -3.36 -6.77
CA ALA A 99 7.62 -3.80 -5.81
C ALA A 99 6.23 -3.51 -6.37
N VAL A 100 5.33 -4.47 -6.26
CA VAL A 100 3.93 -4.35 -6.69
C VAL A 100 3.03 -4.68 -5.51
N THR A 101 2.17 -3.74 -5.12
CA THR A 101 1.24 -3.97 -4.01
C THR A 101 -0.16 -3.47 -4.36
N HIS A 102 -1.19 -3.96 -3.67
CA HIS A 102 -2.52 -3.38 -3.81
C HIS A 102 -2.65 -2.12 -2.96
N HIS A 103 -2.30 -2.19 -1.68
CA HIS A 103 -2.34 -1.02 -0.78
C HIS A 103 -1.11 -0.13 -0.95
N ALA A 104 -1.28 1.15 -0.63
CA ALA A 104 -0.24 2.16 -0.81
C ALA A 104 0.87 2.04 0.24
N PRO A 105 2.14 2.23 -0.15
CA PRO A 105 3.27 2.08 0.75
C PRO A 105 3.64 3.35 1.52
N SER A 106 2.93 4.46 1.31
CA SER A 106 3.26 5.76 1.90
C SER A 106 2.03 6.64 2.07
N ALA A 107 2.03 7.44 3.12
CA ALA A 107 1.05 8.49 3.37
C ALA A 107 0.95 9.50 2.21
N GLN A 108 2.02 9.69 1.43
CA GLN A 108 2.02 10.60 0.29
C GLN A 108 1.01 10.17 -0.77
N SER A 109 0.75 8.87 -0.91
CA SER A 109 -0.26 8.34 -1.83
C SER A 109 -1.70 8.72 -1.47
N VAL A 110 -2.01 8.98 -0.22
CA VAL A 110 -3.36 9.31 0.23
C VAL A 110 -3.60 10.81 0.42
N LYS A 111 -2.56 11.61 0.62
CA LYS A 111 -2.65 13.08 0.78
C LYS A 111 -3.23 13.80 -0.45
N VAL A 112 -3.16 13.19 -1.63
CA VAL A 112 -3.62 13.78 -2.89
C VAL A 112 -5.12 13.56 -3.11
N THR A 113 -5.74 12.69 -2.34
CA THR A 113 -7.17 12.45 -2.44
C THR A 113 -7.89 13.38 -1.47
N SER A 114 -8.47 14.47 -1.97
CA SER A 114 -9.23 15.48 -1.21
C SER A 114 -10.44 14.94 -0.42
N ARG A 115 -10.61 13.64 -0.35
CA ARG A 115 -11.60 12.94 0.47
C ARG A 115 -11.06 12.45 1.81
N CYS A 116 -9.76 12.63 2.07
CA CYS A 116 -9.14 12.14 3.30
C CYS A 116 -9.11 13.18 4.44
N ASP A 117 -9.44 14.44 4.17
CA ASP A 117 -9.33 15.50 5.19
C ASP A 117 -10.44 15.44 6.26
N GLU A 118 -11.61 14.88 5.93
CA GLU A 118 -12.73 14.76 6.88
C GLU A 118 -12.87 13.37 7.52
N GLU A 119 -12.20 12.34 6.96
CA GLU A 119 -12.29 10.97 7.43
C GLU A 119 -10.89 10.32 7.46
N ASN A 120 -10.06 10.70 8.42
CA ASN A 120 -8.67 10.22 8.56
C ASN A 120 -8.53 8.68 8.55
N PHE A 121 -9.54 7.92 9.00
CA PHE A 121 -9.50 6.46 9.00
C PHE A 121 -9.29 5.86 7.59
N ARG A 122 -9.75 6.53 6.53
CA ARG A 122 -9.51 6.06 5.14
C ARG A 122 -8.04 6.08 4.78
N ALA A 123 -7.29 7.07 5.25
CA ALA A 123 -5.85 7.10 5.02
C ALA A 123 -5.18 5.86 5.65
N ALA A 124 -5.54 5.54 6.90
CA ALA A 124 -5.02 4.39 7.62
C ALA A 124 -5.48 3.04 7.02
N ALA A 125 -6.67 3.01 6.39
CA ALA A 125 -7.18 1.83 5.71
C ALA A 125 -6.58 1.63 4.30
N TYR A 126 -6.01 2.66 3.69
CA TYR A 126 -5.55 2.63 2.30
C TYR A 126 -4.04 2.60 2.16
N ALA A 127 -3.30 3.01 3.19
CA ALA A 127 -1.85 3.08 3.14
C ALA A 127 -1.19 2.68 4.46
N SER A 128 0.04 2.25 4.33
CA SER A 128 0.97 1.99 5.45
C SER A 128 2.26 2.79 5.25
N ASP A 129 3.01 3.07 6.31
CA ASP A 129 4.32 3.69 6.17
C ASP A 129 5.39 2.60 6.00
N LEU A 130 5.87 2.44 4.77
CA LEU A 130 6.92 1.51 4.38
C LEU A 130 8.14 2.23 3.80
N LYS A 131 8.33 3.49 4.19
CA LYS A 131 9.48 4.28 3.71
C LYS A 131 10.83 3.66 4.06
N ASP A 132 10.88 2.88 5.12
CA ASP A 132 12.07 2.11 5.54
C ASP A 132 12.48 1.03 4.51
N MET A 133 11.56 0.52 3.72
CA MET A 133 11.81 -0.46 2.65
C MET A 133 12.15 0.19 1.30
N MET A 134 12.06 1.50 1.19
CA MET A 134 12.37 2.26 -0.04
C MET A 134 13.84 2.64 -0.10
N GLY A 135 14.32 3.02 -1.29
CA GLY A 135 15.68 3.51 -1.51
C GLY A 135 16.49 2.60 -2.41
N ALA A 136 17.70 2.19 -1.98
CA ALA A 136 18.66 1.49 -2.83
C ALA A 136 18.19 0.12 -3.35
N HIS A 137 17.21 -0.48 -2.72
CA HIS A 137 16.74 -1.84 -3.03
C HIS A 137 15.46 -1.89 -3.87
N VAL A 138 14.79 -0.75 -4.10
CA VAL A 138 13.54 -0.67 -4.88
C VAL A 138 13.61 0.51 -5.84
N ASP A 139 13.65 0.22 -7.12
CA ASP A 139 13.66 1.26 -8.17
C ASP A 139 12.27 1.85 -8.41
N LEU A 140 11.27 0.99 -8.41
CA LEU A 140 9.88 1.34 -8.69
C LEU A 140 8.94 0.61 -7.73
N TRP A 141 7.97 1.36 -7.19
CA TRP A 141 6.86 0.81 -6.43
C TRP A 141 5.55 1.11 -7.15
N ILE A 142 4.82 0.09 -7.55
CA ILE A 142 3.52 0.21 -8.20
C ILE A 142 2.46 -0.21 -7.19
N HIS A 143 1.42 0.62 -7.03
CA HIS A 143 0.31 0.24 -6.17
C HIS A 143 -1.05 0.60 -6.78
N GLY A 144 -2.12 0.05 -6.19
CA GLY A 144 -3.50 0.28 -6.55
C GLY A 144 -4.30 1.01 -5.48
N HIS A 145 -5.52 0.56 -5.26
CA HIS A 145 -6.48 0.89 -4.21
C HIS A 145 -6.93 2.36 -4.12
N VAL A 146 -6.03 3.31 -4.15
CA VAL A 146 -6.29 4.75 -3.91
C VAL A 146 -7.15 5.41 -5.00
N HIS A 147 -7.37 4.77 -6.15
CA HIS A 147 -8.13 5.30 -7.29
C HIS A 147 -7.72 6.72 -7.73
N ALA A 148 -6.46 7.04 -7.56
CA ALA A 148 -5.85 8.29 -8.00
C ALA A 148 -4.65 8.01 -8.90
N MET A 149 -4.33 8.96 -9.76
CA MET A 149 -3.12 8.91 -10.55
C MET A 149 -1.99 9.60 -9.80
N LEU A 150 -0.95 8.84 -9.47
CA LEU A 150 0.18 9.30 -8.68
C LEU A 150 1.48 8.91 -9.37
N ASP A 151 2.46 9.81 -9.31
CA ASP A 151 3.82 9.59 -9.81
C ASP A 151 4.75 10.51 -9.01
N TYR A 152 5.46 9.97 -8.03
CA TYR A 152 6.36 10.74 -7.18
C TYR A 152 7.59 9.91 -6.80
N ILE A 153 8.59 10.59 -6.22
CA ILE A 153 9.80 9.95 -5.70
C ILE A 153 9.77 10.03 -4.18
N GLU A 154 9.98 8.91 -3.53
CA GLU A 154 10.21 8.82 -2.09
C GLU A 154 11.46 8.01 -1.78
N ARG A 155 12.40 8.57 -1.02
CA ARG A 155 13.68 7.90 -0.68
C ARG A 155 14.37 7.24 -1.88
N ARG A 156 14.38 7.87 -3.06
CA ARG A 156 14.94 7.38 -4.34
C ARG A 156 14.09 6.33 -5.06
N THR A 157 13.05 5.78 -4.45
CA THR A 157 12.09 4.90 -5.11
C THR A 157 11.04 5.74 -5.83
N ARG A 158 10.79 5.46 -7.10
CA ARG A 158 9.63 6.02 -7.81
C ARG A 158 8.38 5.27 -7.40
N VAL A 159 7.37 5.97 -6.92
CA VAL A 159 6.08 5.39 -6.54
C VAL A 159 5.02 5.80 -7.56
N VAL A 160 4.30 4.83 -8.09
CA VAL A 160 3.29 5.04 -9.13
C VAL A 160 1.99 4.35 -8.75
N CYS A 161 0.89 5.06 -8.84
CA CYS A 161 -0.45 4.50 -8.83
C CYS A 161 -1.18 4.88 -10.11
N ASN A 162 -1.82 3.90 -10.75
CA ASN A 162 -2.56 4.09 -11.98
C ASN A 162 -3.82 3.21 -11.99
N SER A 163 -4.59 3.27 -10.91
CA SER A 163 -5.81 2.48 -10.76
C SER A 163 -6.87 2.92 -11.75
N ARG A 164 -7.46 1.95 -12.46
CA ARG A 164 -8.62 2.19 -13.35
C ARG A 164 -9.83 2.76 -12.60
N GLY A 165 -9.94 2.48 -11.29
CA GLY A 165 -11.09 2.83 -10.48
C GLY A 165 -12.27 1.87 -10.68
N MET A 166 -13.42 2.21 -10.14
CA MET A 166 -14.64 1.39 -10.22
C MET A 166 -15.28 1.48 -11.60
N ALA A 167 -15.83 0.35 -12.09
CA ALA A 167 -16.65 0.32 -13.30
C ALA A 167 -17.86 1.27 -13.16
N GLY A 168 -18.12 2.07 -14.18
CA GLY A 168 -19.25 3.03 -14.19
C GLY A 168 -18.95 4.42 -13.63
N ARG A 169 -17.77 4.65 -13.04
CA ARG A 169 -17.26 6.00 -12.77
C ARG A 169 -16.17 6.33 -13.78
N PRO A 170 -16.25 7.46 -14.53
CA PRO A 170 -15.20 7.82 -15.45
C PRO A 170 -13.93 8.06 -14.65
N GLY A 171 -13.01 7.10 -14.69
CA GLY A 171 -11.64 7.31 -14.24
C GLY A 171 -11.03 8.45 -15.06
N ARG A 172 -10.28 9.33 -14.43
CA ARG A 172 -9.52 10.34 -15.17
C ARG A 172 -8.61 9.62 -16.16
N ARG A 173 -8.67 9.99 -17.44
CA ARG A 173 -7.76 9.46 -18.46
C ARG A 173 -6.32 9.70 -18.03
N ILE A 174 -5.55 8.65 -17.99
CA ILE A 174 -4.21 8.63 -17.46
C ILE A 174 -3.25 8.70 -18.63
N CYS A 175 -2.43 9.72 -18.62
CA CYS A 175 -1.24 9.79 -19.45
C CYS A 175 -0.04 9.42 -18.58
N LEU A 176 0.44 8.18 -18.72
CA LEU A 176 1.67 7.77 -18.07
C LEU A 176 2.81 8.62 -18.65
N LYS A 177 3.52 9.33 -17.78
CA LYS A 177 4.76 9.96 -18.20
C LYS A 177 5.79 8.86 -18.52
N PRO A 178 6.55 9.00 -19.63
CA PRO A 178 7.59 8.03 -19.95
C PRO A 178 8.56 7.91 -18.77
N TRP A 179 9.04 6.69 -18.57
CA TRP A 179 10.06 6.42 -17.57
C TRP A 179 11.27 7.34 -17.79
N ARG A 180 11.59 8.16 -16.81
CA ARG A 180 12.86 8.87 -16.77
C ARG A 180 13.62 8.38 -15.54
N LYS A 181 14.86 7.94 -15.77
CA LYS A 181 15.78 7.58 -14.68
C LYS A 181 15.87 8.76 -13.72
N PRO A 182 15.72 8.55 -12.39
CA PRO A 182 16.04 9.62 -11.44
C PRO A 182 17.44 10.14 -11.71
N ARG A 183 17.61 11.45 -11.78
CA ARG A 183 18.96 12.02 -11.85
C ARG A 183 19.63 11.74 -10.52
N VAL A 184 20.81 11.14 -10.57
CA VAL A 184 21.68 10.89 -9.42
C VAL A 184 22.13 12.21 -8.83
#